data_0dd8aa7f1ad9ce2ae89ba27dde9d13ae
#
_entry.id   0dd8aa7f1ad9ce2ae89ba27dde9d13ae
#
_cell.length_a   1.000
_cell.length_b   1.000
_cell.length_c   1.000
_cell.angle_alpha   90.00
_cell.angle_beta   90.00
_cell.angle_gamma   90.00
#
_symmetry.space_group_name_H-M   'P 1'
#
loop_
_entity.id
_entity.type
_entity.pdbx_description
1 polymer ?
#
loop_
_entity_poly.entity_id
_entity_poly.type
_entity_poly.pdbx_seq_one_letter_code
_entity_poly.pdbx_strand_id
1 'polypeptide(L)'
;MADDLARPVFRVPDAPLKDRLPHVRPRYALPALRQHLEMFPVVMLQGPRGAGKTTLAQQVAKSKIDFSNRTDVELFEINPKGLLENAAKPVLIDEWQINPSSLWHIKHLVDEGLGGFIVAGSAGHYEPDSAHSRFPLVGRCSILRVPVLSWAEQNALLPQPLAEGLLAGDMSWAQPQELDHTGYLAIAMSTG
;
A
#
# COMPACT_ATOMS: atom_id res chain seq x y z
N MET A 1 -3.55 24.46 38.79
CA MET A 1 -4.28 23.25 38.37
C MET A 1 -4.58 23.45 36.92
N ALA A 2 -3.66 23.08 36.10
CA ALA A 2 -3.78 23.18 34.66
C ALA A 2 -3.07 21.91 34.08
N ASP A 3 -3.79 21.30 33.20
CA ASP A 3 -3.26 20.56 32.08
C ASP A 3 -2.66 19.16 32.34
N ASP A 4 -3.54 18.21 32.53
CA ASP A 4 -3.24 16.82 32.13
C ASP A 4 -4.22 16.40 31.03
N LEU A 5 -4.21 17.14 29.91
CA LEU A 5 -4.74 16.66 28.66
C LEU A 5 -3.72 15.63 28.12
N ALA A 6 -3.87 14.39 28.56
CA ALA A 6 -3.14 13.26 28.05
C ALA A 6 -3.18 13.32 26.52
N ARG A 7 -2.02 13.61 25.90
CA ARG A 7 -1.84 13.49 24.46
C ARG A 7 -2.28 12.09 24.08
N PRO A 8 -3.13 11.91 23.05
CA PRO A 8 -3.47 10.59 22.58
C PRO A 8 -2.16 9.88 22.21
N VAL A 9 -1.75 8.93 23.01
CA VAL A 9 -0.55 8.11 22.75
C VAL A 9 -0.92 7.22 21.59
N PHE A 10 -0.59 7.67 20.38
CA PHE A 10 -0.59 6.82 19.21
C PHE A 10 0.45 5.71 19.49
N ARG A 11 -0.01 4.55 19.93
CA ARG A 11 0.87 3.41 20.15
C ARG A 11 1.39 2.97 18.79
N VAL A 12 2.58 3.46 18.43
CA VAL A 12 3.35 2.83 17.37
C VAL A 12 3.60 1.40 17.84
N PRO A 13 3.13 0.38 17.12
CA PRO A 13 3.42 -0.99 17.49
C PRO A 13 4.93 -1.20 17.51
N ASP A 14 5.48 -1.77 18.58
CA ASP A 14 6.91 -1.96 18.79
C ASP A 14 7.61 -2.85 17.74
N ALA A 15 6.82 -3.56 16.91
CA ALA A 15 7.32 -4.35 15.79
C ALA A 15 6.89 -3.77 14.44
N PRO A 16 7.75 -3.82 13.41
CA PRO A 16 7.35 -3.50 12.05
C PRO A 16 6.09 -4.28 11.66
N LEU A 17 5.17 -3.65 10.95
CA LEU A 17 3.92 -4.29 10.51
C LEU A 17 4.16 -5.62 9.77
N LYS A 18 5.31 -5.75 9.09
CA LYS A 18 5.75 -6.98 8.39
C LYS A 18 5.85 -8.20 9.30
N ASP A 19 6.26 -8.03 10.57
CA ASP A 19 6.47 -9.14 11.51
C ASP A 19 5.15 -9.70 12.05
N ARG A 20 4.03 -9.03 11.74
CA ARG A 20 2.67 -9.47 12.07
C ARG A 20 1.99 -10.27 10.95
N LEU A 21 2.69 -10.49 9.84
CA LEU A 21 2.16 -11.13 8.64
C LEU A 21 2.92 -12.45 8.37
N PRO A 22 2.65 -13.54 9.14
CA PRO A 22 3.47 -14.75 9.13
C PRO A 22 3.48 -15.52 7.80
N HIS A 23 2.62 -15.17 6.85
CA HIS A 23 2.47 -15.91 5.58
C HIS A 23 2.34 -14.99 4.37
N VAL A 24 3.06 -13.86 4.35
CA VAL A 24 3.01 -12.95 3.19
C VAL A 24 3.79 -13.56 2.04
N ARG A 25 3.10 -13.77 0.92
CA ARG A 25 3.74 -14.19 -0.31
C ARG A 25 4.56 -13.05 -0.91
N PRO A 26 5.70 -13.37 -1.55
CA PRO A 26 6.48 -12.34 -2.23
C PRO A 26 5.65 -11.67 -3.31
N ARG A 27 5.80 -10.35 -3.44
CA ARG A 27 5.09 -9.56 -4.45
C ARG A 27 6.09 -8.87 -5.37
N TYR A 28 5.89 -9.01 -6.66
CA TYR A 28 6.71 -8.35 -7.67
C TYR A 28 6.58 -6.83 -7.63
N ALA A 29 5.45 -6.34 -7.13
CA ALA A 29 5.23 -4.92 -6.93
C ALA A 29 6.00 -4.32 -5.72
N LEU A 30 6.59 -5.14 -4.83
CA LEU A 30 7.24 -4.63 -3.62
C LEU A 30 8.50 -3.79 -3.91
N PRO A 31 9.44 -4.19 -4.78
CA PRO A 31 10.58 -3.36 -5.16
C PRO A 31 10.13 -2.03 -5.78
N ALA A 32 9.15 -2.06 -6.67
CA ALA A 32 8.59 -0.86 -7.27
C ALA A 32 7.96 0.08 -6.22
N LEU A 33 7.22 -0.47 -5.23
CA LEU A 33 6.67 0.35 -4.14
C LEU A 33 7.77 1.07 -3.36
N ARG A 34 8.87 0.40 -3.05
CA ARG A 34 10.02 1.01 -2.35
C ARG A 34 10.63 2.13 -3.17
N GLN A 35 10.89 1.88 -4.46
CA GLN A 35 11.43 2.89 -5.37
C GLN A 35 10.51 4.11 -5.49
N HIS A 36 9.19 3.90 -5.61
CA HIS A 36 8.23 5.01 -5.67
C HIS A 36 8.23 5.83 -4.38
N LEU A 37 8.38 5.21 -3.21
CA LEU A 37 8.44 5.90 -1.92
C LEU A 37 9.72 6.76 -1.75
N GLU A 38 10.80 6.41 -2.42
CA GLU A 38 12.02 7.22 -2.46
C GLU A 38 11.87 8.46 -3.36
N MET A 39 11.07 8.34 -4.42
CA MET A 39 10.95 9.37 -5.46
C MET A 39 9.77 10.32 -5.26
N PHE A 40 8.72 9.88 -4.58
CA PHE A 40 7.45 10.61 -4.47
C PHE A 40 6.99 10.73 -3.01
N PRO A 41 6.46 11.89 -2.60
CA PRO A 41 5.96 12.09 -1.25
C PRO A 41 4.72 11.23 -0.94
N VAL A 42 3.95 10.87 -1.97
CA VAL A 42 2.76 10.02 -1.86
C VAL A 42 2.80 8.92 -2.91
N VAL A 43 2.48 7.69 -2.51
CA VAL A 43 2.27 6.56 -3.43
C VAL A 43 0.84 6.06 -3.27
N MET A 44 0.04 6.15 -4.34
CA MET A 44 -1.31 5.62 -4.38
C MET A 44 -1.31 4.21 -4.97
N LEU A 45 -1.80 3.24 -4.22
CA LEU A 45 -1.95 1.86 -4.67
C LEU A 45 -3.32 1.68 -5.36
N GLN A 46 -3.30 1.36 -6.64
CA GLN A 46 -4.49 1.14 -7.44
C GLN A 46 -4.56 -0.32 -7.89
N GLY A 47 -5.73 -0.92 -7.78
CA GLY A 47 -5.95 -2.31 -8.21
C GLY A 47 -7.27 -2.87 -7.69
N PRO A 48 -7.71 -4.03 -8.19
CA PRO A 48 -9.01 -4.59 -7.83
C PRO A 48 -9.09 -4.93 -6.33
N ARG A 49 -10.32 -5.11 -5.84
CA ARG A 49 -10.54 -5.62 -4.49
C ARG A 49 -9.89 -7.01 -4.36
N GLY A 50 -9.27 -7.28 -3.21
CA GLY A 50 -8.57 -8.55 -2.99
C GLY A 50 -7.18 -8.66 -3.65
N ALA A 51 -6.71 -7.64 -4.39
CA ALA A 51 -5.35 -7.66 -4.98
C ALA A 51 -4.20 -7.63 -3.96
N GLY A 52 -4.50 -7.46 -2.67
CA GLY A 52 -3.49 -7.44 -1.61
C GLY A 52 -2.78 -6.08 -1.46
N LYS A 53 -3.43 -4.97 -1.84
CA LYS A 53 -2.87 -3.61 -1.69
C LYS A 53 -2.45 -3.29 -0.27
N THR A 54 -3.36 -3.51 0.69
CA THR A 54 -3.10 -3.32 2.13
C THR A 54 -1.93 -4.17 2.60
N THR A 55 -1.93 -5.47 2.25
CA THR A 55 -0.86 -6.40 2.62
C THR A 55 0.49 -5.99 2.02
N LEU A 56 0.50 -5.52 0.77
CA LEU A 56 1.71 -5.01 0.13
C LEU A 56 2.23 -3.75 0.85
N ALA A 57 1.35 -2.79 1.14
CA ALA A 57 1.71 -1.56 1.83
C ALA A 57 2.26 -1.82 3.25
N GLN A 58 1.67 -2.75 3.98
CA GLN A 58 2.07 -3.12 5.34
C GLN A 58 3.50 -3.69 5.42
N GLN A 59 4.06 -4.19 4.32
CA GLN A 59 5.45 -4.67 4.30
C GLN A 59 6.47 -3.53 4.39
N VAL A 60 6.08 -2.30 4.11
CA VAL A 60 6.96 -1.12 4.13
C VAL A 60 6.46 -0.03 5.09
N ALA A 61 5.17 0.01 5.37
CA ALA A 61 4.60 0.99 6.29
C ALA A 61 5.05 0.76 7.73
N LYS A 62 5.31 1.86 8.44
CA LYS A 62 5.65 1.85 9.87
C LYS A 62 4.43 2.12 10.73
N SER A 63 3.42 2.79 10.20
CA SER A 63 2.15 3.04 10.87
C SER A 63 0.99 2.91 9.88
N LYS A 64 -0.23 2.76 10.40
CA LYS A 64 -1.44 2.62 9.61
C LYS A 64 -2.57 3.46 10.23
N ILE A 65 -3.33 4.12 9.37
CA ILE A 65 -4.64 4.73 9.67
C ILE A 65 -5.63 4.00 8.76
N ASP A 66 -6.61 3.35 9.36
CA ASP A 66 -7.59 2.51 8.66
C ASP A 66 -8.99 3.12 8.78
N PHE A 67 -9.48 3.72 7.71
CA PHE A 67 -10.80 4.34 7.74
C PHE A 67 -11.97 3.34 7.77
N SER A 68 -11.71 2.04 7.64
CA SER A 68 -12.73 1.02 7.99
C SER A 68 -12.88 0.85 9.51
N ASN A 69 -11.92 1.33 10.29
CA ASN A 69 -11.94 1.32 11.75
C ASN A 69 -12.53 2.63 12.28
N ARG A 70 -13.64 2.54 13.01
CA ARG A 70 -14.33 3.70 13.56
C ARG A 70 -13.45 4.55 14.49
N THR A 71 -12.60 3.93 15.29
CA THR A 71 -11.69 4.64 16.19
C THR A 71 -10.68 5.49 15.41
N ASP A 72 -10.14 4.97 14.30
CA ASP A 72 -9.20 5.73 13.46
C ASP A 72 -9.90 6.92 12.78
N VAL A 73 -11.17 6.74 12.37
CA VAL A 73 -11.99 7.83 11.83
C VAL A 73 -12.19 8.93 12.87
N GLU A 74 -12.62 8.57 14.07
CA GLU A 74 -12.87 9.52 15.17
C GLU A 74 -11.58 10.29 15.54
N LEU A 75 -10.45 9.60 15.64
CA LEU A 75 -9.15 10.22 15.91
C LEU A 75 -8.73 11.17 14.79
N PHE A 76 -8.95 10.77 13.53
CA PHE A 76 -8.63 11.60 12.39
C PHE A 76 -9.48 12.87 12.34
N GLU A 77 -10.78 12.79 12.67
CA GLU A 77 -11.68 13.95 12.69
C GLU A 77 -11.30 14.97 13.78
N ILE A 78 -10.77 14.52 14.92
CA ILE A 78 -10.34 15.40 16.01
C ILE A 78 -9.13 16.26 15.59
N ASN A 79 -8.10 15.65 15.00
CA ASN A 79 -6.89 16.37 14.61
C ASN A 79 -6.19 15.69 13.41
N PRO A 80 -6.68 15.88 12.18
CA PRO A 80 -6.12 15.26 10.99
C PRO A 80 -4.64 15.59 10.77
N LYS A 81 -4.29 16.88 10.93
CA LYS A 81 -2.93 17.35 10.71
C LYS A 81 -1.96 16.71 11.71
N GLY A 82 -2.25 16.83 13.00
CA GLY A 82 -1.38 16.28 14.04
C GLY A 82 -1.26 14.77 13.97
N LEU A 83 -2.33 14.06 13.62
CA LEU A 83 -2.28 12.60 13.43
C LEU A 83 -1.35 12.22 12.28
N LEU A 84 -1.48 12.89 11.13
CA LEU A 84 -0.66 12.62 9.96
C LEU A 84 0.79 13.03 10.14
N GLU A 85 1.08 14.16 10.79
CA GLU A 85 2.43 14.65 11.06
C GLU A 85 3.21 13.70 11.98
N ASN A 86 2.58 13.27 13.07
CA ASN A 86 3.22 12.45 14.10
C ASN A 86 3.24 10.95 13.78
N ALA A 87 2.52 10.50 12.75
CA ALA A 87 2.54 9.12 12.32
C ALA A 87 3.93 8.72 11.80
N ALA A 88 4.43 7.55 12.22
CA ALA A 88 5.70 7.02 11.75
C ALA A 88 5.67 6.75 10.25
N LYS A 89 6.66 7.28 9.51
CA LYS A 89 6.72 7.19 8.04
C LYS A 89 7.52 5.97 7.56
N PRO A 90 7.10 5.33 6.48
CA PRO A 90 5.89 5.56 5.71
C PRO A 90 4.62 5.21 6.48
N VAL A 91 3.56 6.03 6.33
CA VAL A 91 2.23 5.77 6.90
C VAL A 91 1.28 5.27 5.82
N LEU A 92 0.58 4.17 6.11
CA LEU A 92 -0.49 3.65 5.26
C LEU A 92 -1.82 4.32 5.64
N ILE A 93 -2.45 4.96 4.68
CA ILE A 93 -3.83 5.44 4.74
C ILE A 93 -4.69 4.42 3.97
N ASP A 94 -5.36 3.56 4.71
CA ASP A 94 -6.14 2.46 4.13
C ASP A 94 -7.62 2.82 4.03
N GLU A 95 -8.29 2.31 3.00
CA GLU A 95 -9.70 2.56 2.67
C GLU A 95 -10.03 4.07 2.60
N TRP A 96 -9.10 4.85 1.99
CA TRP A 96 -9.19 6.32 1.89
C TRP A 96 -10.52 6.83 1.32
N GLN A 97 -11.21 6.04 0.48
CA GLN A 97 -12.49 6.42 -0.11
C GLN A 97 -13.63 6.54 0.91
N ILE A 98 -13.47 5.99 2.12
CA ILE A 98 -14.42 6.19 3.23
C ILE A 98 -14.30 7.61 3.78
N ASN A 99 -13.08 8.18 3.78
CA ASN A 99 -12.83 9.56 4.16
C ASN A 99 -12.00 10.30 3.09
N PRO A 100 -12.61 10.71 1.96
CA PRO A 100 -11.89 11.35 0.86
C PRO A 100 -11.24 12.69 1.24
N SER A 101 -11.73 13.36 2.29
CA SER A 101 -11.16 14.61 2.81
C SER A 101 -9.71 14.41 3.29
N SER A 102 -9.31 13.20 3.66
CA SER A 102 -7.95 12.84 4.05
C SER A 102 -6.92 13.23 2.99
N LEU A 103 -7.26 13.14 1.71
CA LEU A 103 -6.37 13.50 0.61
C LEU A 103 -6.03 15.00 0.59
N TRP A 104 -6.95 15.87 1.04
CA TRP A 104 -6.69 17.30 1.16
C TRP A 104 -5.72 17.60 2.29
N HIS A 105 -5.84 16.91 3.42
CA HIS A 105 -4.89 17.04 4.54
C HIS A 105 -3.50 16.55 4.13
N ILE A 106 -3.41 15.41 3.44
CA ILE A 106 -2.14 14.90 2.89
C ILE A 106 -1.55 15.91 1.91
N LYS A 107 -2.37 16.49 1.01
CA LYS A 107 -1.92 17.52 0.07
C LYS A 107 -1.24 18.69 0.79
N HIS A 108 -1.88 19.22 1.83
CA HIS A 108 -1.33 20.36 2.58
C HIS A 108 0.02 20.00 3.21
N LEU A 109 0.14 18.82 3.82
CA LEU A 109 1.40 18.36 4.41
C LEU A 109 2.50 18.16 3.37
N VAL A 110 2.15 17.66 2.18
CA VAL A 110 3.10 17.53 1.07
C VAL A 110 3.56 18.90 0.58
N ASP A 111 2.66 19.89 0.51
CA ASP A 111 3.01 21.26 0.15
C ASP A 111 3.89 21.93 1.24
N GLU A 112 3.83 21.48 2.48
CA GLU A 112 4.72 21.84 3.59
C GLU A 112 6.04 21.05 3.60
N GLY A 113 6.25 20.12 2.64
CA GLY A 113 7.48 19.34 2.48
C GLY A 113 7.49 17.98 3.19
N LEU A 114 6.37 17.53 3.76
CA LEU A 114 6.27 16.19 4.35
C LEU A 114 5.98 15.14 3.26
N GLY A 115 6.54 13.94 3.47
CA GLY A 115 6.34 12.80 2.57
C GLY A 115 6.19 11.49 3.32
N GLY A 116 6.22 10.38 2.56
CA GLY A 116 6.12 9.03 3.11
C GLY A 116 4.66 8.60 3.37
N PHE A 117 3.76 8.96 2.47
CA PHE A 117 2.37 8.54 2.52
C PHE A 117 2.10 7.43 1.50
N ILE A 118 1.46 6.35 1.94
CA ILE A 118 0.92 5.29 1.09
C ILE A 118 -0.60 5.36 1.20
N VAL A 119 -1.28 5.54 0.08
CA VAL A 119 -2.74 5.62 0.03
C VAL A 119 -3.27 4.37 -0.65
N ALA A 120 -4.09 3.59 0.04
CA ALA A 120 -4.68 2.37 -0.47
C ALA A 120 -6.20 2.37 -0.29
N GLY A 121 -6.91 1.79 -1.26
CA GLY A 121 -8.35 1.64 -1.21
C GLY A 121 -8.89 0.82 -2.36
N SER A 122 -10.15 0.44 -2.28
CA SER A 122 -10.83 -0.38 -3.29
C SER A 122 -11.58 0.44 -4.34
N ALA A 123 -11.56 1.77 -4.28
CA ALA A 123 -12.19 2.62 -5.28
C ALA A 123 -11.52 2.40 -6.64
N GLY A 124 -12.28 1.89 -7.60
CA GLY A 124 -11.80 1.57 -8.95
C GLY A 124 -11.36 2.81 -9.72
N HIS A 125 -12.12 3.88 -9.61
CA HIS A 125 -11.80 5.19 -10.14
C HIS A 125 -12.32 6.24 -9.15
N TYR A 126 -11.49 7.22 -8.84
CA TYR A 126 -11.97 8.44 -8.25
C TYR A 126 -12.61 9.25 -9.38
N GLU A 127 -13.92 9.18 -9.51
CA GLU A 127 -14.68 10.10 -10.34
C GLU A 127 -15.05 11.30 -9.47
N PRO A 128 -14.51 12.48 -9.74
CA PRO A 128 -14.96 13.67 -9.02
C PRO A 128 -16.42 13.94 -9.39
N ASP A 129 -17.28 14.01 -8.40
CA ASP A 129 -18.74 14.25 -8.53
C ASP A 129 -19.12 15.57 -9.23
N SER A 130 -18.15 16.36 -9.63
CA SER A 130 -18.38 17.61 -10.36
C SER A 130 -17.16 18.02 -11.20
N ALA A 131 -17.39 18.74 -12.28
CA ALA A 131 -16.38 19.33 -13.16
C ALA A 131 -15.35 20.25 -12.47
N HIS A 132 -15.48 20.49 -11.17
CA HIS A 132 -14.62 21.35 -10.34
C HIS A 132 -13.82 20.59 -9.27
N SER A 133 -14.08 19.31 -9.03
CA SER A 133 -13.37 18.52 -8.04
C SER A 133 -12.11 17.88 -8.65
N ARG A 134 -11.02 18.65 -8.71
CA ARG A 134 -9.72 18.10 -9.10
C ARG A 134 -9.21 17.16 -7.99
N PHE A 135 -8.69 16.01 -8.41
CA PHE A 135 -8.01 15.09 -7.49
C PHE A 135 -6.90 15.83 -6.73
N PRO A 136 -6.94 15.88 -5.38
CA PRO A 136 -6.08 16.78 -4.60
C PRO A 136 -4.59 16.56 -4.79
N LEU A 137 -4.19 15.31 -5.07
CA LEU A 137 -2.78 14.89 -5.15
C LEU A 137 -2.20 14.94 -6.57
N VAL A 138 -2.85 15.61 -7.53
CA VAL A 138 -2.30 15.79 -8.89
C VAL A 138 -0.91 16.44 -8.79
N GLY A 139 0.08 15.84 -9.46
CA GLY A 139 1.46 16.28 -9.44
C GLY A 139 2.24 15.99 -8.15
N ARG A 140 1.60 15.36 -7.14
CA ARG A 140 2.20 15.07 -5.82
C ARG A 140 2.27 13.59 -5.50
N CYS A 141 1.57 12.75 -6.26
CA CYS A 141 1.57 11.32 -6.04
C CYS A 141 2.00 10.54 -7.27
N SER A 142 2.58 9.40 -7.01
CA SER A 142 2.78 8.33 -7.98
C SER A 142 1.68 7.28 -7.83
N ILE A 143 1.22 6.73 -8.95
CA ILE A 143 0.24 5.65 -8.96
C ILE A 143 0.98 4.34 -9.23
N LEU A 144 0.91 3.41 -8.29
CA LEU A 144 1.41 2.06 -8.46
C LEU A 144 0.23 1.09 -8.65
N ARG A 145 0.18 0.45 -9.81
CA ARG A 145 -0.84 -0.57 -10.09
C ARG A 145 -0.45 -1.88 -9.42
N VAL A 146 -1.36 -2.42 -8.60
CA VAL A 146 -1.19 -3.68 -7.89
C VAL A 146 -2.15 -4.69 -8.51
N PRO A 147 -1.67 -5.60 -9.37
CA PRO A 147 -2.50 -6.67 -9.92
C PRO A 147 -2.81 -7.71 -8.84
N VAL A 148 -3.73 -8.61 -9.14
CA VAL A 148 -3.90 -9.83 -8.33
C VAL A 148 -2.62 -10.66 -8.34
N LEU A 149 -2.45 -11.56 -7.36
CA LEU A 149 -1.30 -12.46 -7.31
C LEU A 149 -1.18 -13.24 -8.62
N SER A 150 -0.02 -13.13 -9.25
CA SER A 150 0.33 -14.01 -10.38
C SER A 150 0.53 -15.44 -9.90
N TRP A 151 0.46 -16.40 -10.81
CA TRP A 151 0.74 -17.80 -10.50
C TRP A 151 2.14 -17.97 -9.87
N ALA A 152 3.14 -17.25 -10.38
CA ALA A 152 4.50 -17.30 -9.85
C ALA A 152 4.58 -16.74 -8.40
N GLU A 153 3.90 -15.64 -8.10
CA GLU A 153 3.80 -15.11 -6.73
C GLU A 153 3.05 -16.07 -5.79
N GLN A 154 2.01 -16.76 -6.31
CA GLN A 154 1.28 -17.77 -5.54
C GLN A 154 2.14 -18.96 -5.15
N ASN A 155 3.08 -19.35 -6.01
CA ASN A 155 4.02 -20.44 -5.76
C ASN A 155 5.36 -19.97 -5.16
N ALA A 156 5.43 -18.72 -4.71
CA ALA A 156 6.63 -18.11 -4.11
C ALA A 156 7.87 -18.16 -5.02
N LEU A 157 7.66 -18.22 -6.33
CA LEU A 157 8.73 -18.13 -7.30
C LEU A 157 9.17 -16.66 -7.36
N LEU A 158 10.42 -16.39 -6.99
CA LEU A 158 10.98 -15.06 -7.15
C LEU A 158 11.25 -14.83 -8.65
N PRO A 159 10.95 -13.61 -9.17
CA PRO A 159 11.39 -13.29 -10.51
C PRO A 159 12.91 -13.32 -10.54
N GLN A 160 13.46 -14.20 -11.33
CA GLN A 160 14.82 -13.98 -11.82
C GLN A 160 14.75 -12.72 -12.70
N PRO A 161 15.64 -11.75 -12.52
CA PRO A 161 15.71 -10.63 -13.45
C PRO A 161 16.08 -11.21 -14.82
N LEU A 162 15.09 -11.34 -15.70
CA LEU A 162 15.26 -11.99 -17.00
C LEU A 162 16.43 -11.38 -17.79
N ALA A 163 16.57 -10.05 -17.72
CA ALA A 163 17.64 -9.33 -18.37
C ALA A 163 19.02 -9.66 -17.78
N GLU A 164 19.13 -9.74 -16.46
CA GLU A 164 20.39 -10.08 -15.78
C GLU A 164 20.77 -11.55 -16.01
N GLY A 165 19.79 -12.46 -15.97
CA GLY A 165 20.00 -13.87 -16.29
C GLY A 165 20.47 -14.07 -17.73
N LEU A 166 19.83 -13.41 -18.71
CA LEU A 166 20.22 -13.46 -20.11
C LEU A 166 21.63 -12.89 -20.33
N LEU A 167 21.98 -11.77 -19.70
CA LEU A 167 23.31 -11.16 -19.79
C LEU A 167 24.38 -12.02 -19.12
N ALA A 168 24.04 -12.74 -18.06
CA ALA A 168 24.93 -13.67 -17.37
C ALA A 168 25.03 -15.05 -18.07
N GLY A 169 24.22 -15.31 -19.11
CA GLY A 169 24.14 -16.60 -19.77
C GLY A 169 23.41 -17.68 -18.93
N ASP A 170 22.71 -17.26 -17.87
CA ASP A 170 21.92 -18.15 -17.02
C ASP A 170 20.57 -18.43 -17.69
N MET A 171 20.41 -19.64 -18.22
CA MET A 171 19.19 -20.14 -18.86
C MET A 171 18.42 -21.10 -17.94
N SER A 172 18.72 -21.15 -16.65
CA SER A 172 18.09 -22.06 -15.69
C SER A 172 16.57 -21.88 -15.59
N TRP A 173 16.08 -20.66 -15.83
CA TRP A 173 14.66 -20.32 -15.88
C TRP A 173 13.91 -20.89 -17.10
N ALA A 174 14.64 -21.24 -18.18
CA ALA A 174 14.08 -21.79 -19.41
C ALA A 174 13.86 -23.31 -19.32
N GLN A 175 14.31 -23.98 -18.25
CA GLN A 175 14.04 -25.39 -18.05
C GLN A 175 12.57 -25.59 -17.70
N PRO A 176 11.85 -26.45 -18.42
CA PRO A 176 10.46 -26.74 -18.09
C PRO A 176 10.43 -27.40 -16.72
N GLN A 177 9.91 -26.65 -15.73
CA GLN A 177 9.50 -27.28 -14.49
C GLN A 177 8.29 -28.16 -14.80
N GLU A 178 8.26 -29.39 -14.31
CA GLU A 178 7.07 -30.21 -14.37
C GLU A 178 5.93 -29.45 -13.67
N LEU A 179 5.04 -28.90 -14.48
CA LEU A 179 3.86 -28.22 -13.97
C LEU A 179 2.90 -29.30 -13.46
N ASP A 180 2.66 -29.32 -12.18
CA ASP A 180 1.53 -30.08 -11.64
C ASP A 180 0.22 -29.42 -12.11
N HIS A 181 -0.25 -29.88 -13.27
CA HIS A 181 -1.49 -29.41 -13.86
C HIS A 181 -2.71 -29.63 -12.96
N THR A 182 -2.64 -30.59 -12.05
CA THR A 182 -3.72 -30.88 -11.11
C THR A 182 -3.86 -29.78 -10.06
N GLY A 183 -2.74 -29.28 -9.55
CA GLY A 183 -2.72 -28.14 -8.63
C GLY A 183 -3.21 -26.84 -9.27
N TYR A 184 -2.86 -26.60 -10.55
CA TYR A 184 -3.33 -25.42 -11.28
C TYR A 184 -4.85 -25.38 -11.45
N LEU A 185 -5.46 -26.51 -11.84
CA LEU A 185 -6.91 -26.62 -12.00
C LEU A 185 -7.65 -26.44 -10.66
N ALA A 186 -7.12 -26.99 -9.58
CA ALA A 186 -7.72 -26.82 -8.25
C ALA A 186 -7.74 -25.34 -7.80
N ILE A 187 -6.65 -24.59 -8.05
CA ILE A 187 -6.58 -23.15 -7.73
C ILE A 187 -7.53 -22.35 -8.63
N ALA A 188 -7.54 -22.63 -9.93
CA ALA A 188 -8.43 -21.92 -10.87
C ALA A 188 -9.92 -22.14 -10.55
N MET A 189 -10.28 -23.31 -10.03
CA MET A 189 -11.67 -23.63 -9.64
C MET A 189 -12.04 -23.07 -8.25
N SER A 190 -11.08 -22.78 -7.38
CA SER A 190 -11.34 -22.22 -6.04
C SER A 190 -11.47 -20.70 -6.01
N THR A 191 -11.13 -20.02 -7.11
CA THR A 191 -11.15 -18.54 -7.24
C THR A 191 -12.26 -18.02 -8.15
N GLY A 192 -13.18 -18.92 -8.59
CA GLY A 192 -14.36 -18.58 -9.39
C GLY A 192 -15.58 -18.19 -8.55
#